data_a9caecabe1bb5c2867f9ea0f758f18bd
#
_entry.id   a9caecabe1bb5c2867f9ea0f758f18bd
#
_cell.length_a   1.000
_cell.length_b   1.000
_cell.length_c   1.000
_cell.angle_alpha   90.00
_cell.angle_beta   90.00
_cell.angle_gamma   90.00
#
_symmetry.space_group_name_H-M   'P 1'
#
loop_
_entity.id
_entity.type
_entity.pdbx_description
1 polymer ?
#
loop_
_entity_poly.entity_id
_entity_poly.type
_entity_poly.pdbx_seq_one_letter_code
_entity_poly.pdbx_strand_id
1 'polypeptide(L)'
;MTAGTDLPRFPTSLSPSRASDFTTCPLLFRLRSIDRLPEEPSAAAVRGTLVHRALELLFDLPPAERTHQRAEGLLGEAVDEMAERSPAELDALRPGPGLEPSVNGEALLRAYFALEDPSRLEPHAREQYVSAKLLDDFEIRGFIDRVDRTPDGLVRIVDYKTGRSPSEAFAGKAMFQMRFYALVWWRHTSEIPRMLQLMYLGDGQLMRLEPDEETLIATERRILALRDAISRAADAGEFPATASRLCDWCSHRDLCPAWGGTPPPLPAREIWPTSVGSSRPVA
;
A
#
# COMPACT_ATOMS: atom_id res chain seq x y z
N MET A 1 -30.97 33.10 5.62
CA MET A 1 -30.49 32.23 4.54
C MET A 1 -29.03 31.89 4.89
N THR A 2 -28.85 30.82 5.64
CA THR A 2 -27.49 30.29 5.95
C THR A 2 -26.99 29.62 4.67
N ALA A 3 -25.89 30.16 4.10
CA ALA A 3 -25.17 29.47 3.04
C ALA A 3 -24.72 28.13 3.62
N GLY A 4 -25.39 27.05 3.21
CA GLY A 4 -24.90 25.71 3.50
C GLY A 4 -23.52 25.60 2.87
N THR A 5 -22.49 25.43 3.68
CA THR A 5 -21.18 25.03 3.21
C THR A 5 -21.36 23.68 2.56
N ASP A 6 -21.37 23.68 1.22
CA ASP A 6 -21.47 22.46 0.42
C ASP A 6 -20.15 21.71 0.57
N LEU A 7 -20.07 20.87 1.62
CA LEU A 7 -18.86 20.07 1.90
C LEU A 7 -18.62 19.11 0.74
N PRO A 8 -17.37 18.98 0.29
CA PRO A 8 -17.05 18.07 -0.80
C PRO A 8 -17.52 16.66 -0.48
N ARG A 9 -18.00 15.96 -1.51
CA ARG A 9 -18.44 14.57 -1.35
C ARG A 9 -17.27 13.70 -0.89
N PHE A 10 -17.47 13.01 0.23
CA PHE A 10 -16.44 12.09 0.77
C PHE A 10 -16.57 10.70 0.15
N PRO A 11 -15.46 10.00 -0.15
CA PRO A 11 -14.07 10.47 -0.07
C PRO A 11 -13.68 11.27 -1.33
N THR A 12 -12.76 12.22 -1.17
CA THR A 12 -12.18 12.99 -2.29
C THR A 12 -11.01 12.26 -2.95
N SER A 13 -10.46 11.24 -2.29
CA SER A 13 -9.41 10.40 -2.85
C SER A 13 -9.45 8.97 -2.32
N LEU A 14 -8.94 8.03 -3.11
CA LEU A 14 -8.82 6.62 -2.74
C LEU A 14 -7.46 6.06 -3.16
N SER A 15 -6.85 5.26 -2.28
CA SER A 15 -5.68 4.44 -2.57
C SER A 15 -6.04 2.96 -2.55
N PRO A 16 -5.18 2.05 -3.07
CA PRO A 16 -5.43 0.60 -3.00
C PRO A 16 -5.66 0.08 -1.58
N SER A 17 -4.89 0.58 -0.60
CA SER A 17 -5.02 0.18 0.81
C SER A 17 -6.37 0.61 1.39
N ARG A 18 -6.78 1.85 1.18
CA ARG A 18 -8.08 2.37 1.66
C ARG A 18 -9.27 1.66 1.00
N ALA A 19 -9.17 1.38 -0.31
CA ALA A 19 -10.15 0.58 -1.02
C ALA A 19 -10.27 -0.83 -0.43
N SER A 20 -9.11 -1.43 -0.10
CA SER A 20 -9.03 -2.73 0.56
C SER A 20 -9.63 -2.70 1.97
N ASP A 21 -9.35 -1.66 2.77
CA ASP A 21 -9.88 -1.53 4.13
C ASP A 21 -11.40 -1.50 4.11
N PHE A 22 -12.02 -0.65 3.29
CA PHE A 22 -13.48 -0.58 3.20
C PHE A 22 -14.11 -1.89 2.69
N THR A 23 -13.51 -2.49 1.68
CA THR A 23 -13.98 -3.78 1.13
C THR A 23 -13.87 -4.92 2.16
N THR A 24 -12.86 -4.87 3.03
CA THR A 24 -12.64 -5.85 4.09
C THR A 24 -13.59 -5.63 5.25
N CYS A 25 -13.69 -4.38 5.72
CA CYS A 25 -14.53 -4.00 6.86
C CYS A 25 -14.75 -2.48 6.84
N PRO A 26 -15.99 -1.99 6.61
CA PRO A 26 -16.27 -0.56 6.65
C PRO A 26 -15.84 0.12 7.95
N LEU A 27 -15.99 -0.55 9.11
CA LEU A 27 -15.53 -0.02 10.38
C LEU A 27 -14.01 0.17 10.41
N LEU A 28 -13.24 -0.78 9.89
CA LEU A 28 -11.77 -0.65 9.79
C LEU A 28 -11.39 0.57 8.94
N PHE A 29 -12.04 0.76 7.78
CA PHE A 29 -11.84 1.94 6.97
C PHE A 29 -12.13 3.22 7.74
N ARG A 30 -13.23 3.27 8.51
CA ARG A 30 -13.56 4.42 9.34
C ARG A 30 -12.44 4.70 10.36
N LEU A 31 -12.08 3.69 11.17
CA LEU A 31 -11.09 3.85 12.25
C LEU A 31 -9.73 4.31 11.71
N ARG A 32 -9.30 3.81 10.56
CA ARG A 32 -8.04 4.18 9.90
C ARG A 32 -8.10 5.51 9.15
N SER A 33 -9.18 5.75 8.42
CA SER A 33 -9.24 6.83 7.42
C SER A 33 -9.97 8.06 7.88
N ILE A 34 -10.94 7.94 8.77
CA ILE A 34 -11.75 9.03 9.33
C ILE A 34 -11.27 9.37 10.73
N ASP A 35 -11.35 8.41 11.64
CA ASP A 35 -10.94 8.59 13.04
C ASP A 35 -9.41 8.71 13.19
N ARG A 36 -8.63 8.14 12.26
CA ARG A 36 -7.15 8.13 12.23
C ARG A 36 -6.54 7.61 13.53
N LEU A 37 -7.12 6.54 14.05
CA LEU A 37 -6.60 5.95 15.27
C LEU A 37 -5.21 5.38 15.03
N PRO A 38 -4.29 5.55 15.99
CA PRO A 38 -2.96 4.97 15.89
C PRO A 38 -3.05 3.44 15.89
N GLU A 39 -2.15 2.80 15.16
CA GLU A 39 -1.96 1.35 15.17
C GLU A 39 -0.55 1.05 15.65
N GLU A 40 -0.41 0.01 16.45
CA GLU A 40 0.91 -0.51 16.82
C GLU A 40 1.62 -1.03 15.56
N PRO A 41 2.85 -0.59 15.30
CA PRO A 41 3.63 -1.11 14.19
C PRO A 41 3.81 -2.62 14.31
N SER A 42 3.53 -3.38 13.26
CA SER A 42 3.82 -4.80 13.27
C SER A 42 5.25 -5.08 12.75
N ALA A 43 5.89 -6.10 13.29
CA ALA A 43 7.22 -6.52 12.82
C ALA A 43 7.25 -6.78 11.30
N ALA A 44 6.14 -7.29 10.74
CA ALA A 44 6.03 -7.54 9.30
C ALA A 44 6.00 -6.23 8.50
N ALA A 45 5.25 -5.22 8.96
CA ALA A 45 5.16 -3.93 8.32
C ALA A 45 6.50 -3.17 8.37
N VAL A 46 7.14 -3.12 9.55
CA VAL A 46 8.43 -2.45 9.72
C VAL A 46 9.52 -3.11 8.86
N ARG A 47 9.59 -4.45 8.85
CA ARG A 47 10.49 -5.19 7.96
C ARG A 47 10.22 -4.88 6.49
N GLY A 48 8.94 -4.81 6.10
CA GLY A 48 8.55 -4.41 4.75
C GLY A 48 9.13 -3.05 4.38
N THR A 49 8.92 -2.04 5.20
CA THR A 49 9.46 -0.68 5.00
C THR A 49 10.96 -0.68 4.83
N LEU A 50 11.69 -1.41 5.68
CA LEU A 50 13.16 -1.47 5.63
C LEU A 50 13.67 -2.16 4.36
N VAL A 51 13.05 -3.27 3.95
CA VAL A 51 13.42 -3.99 2.72
C VAL A 51 13.12 -3.15 1.47
N HIS A 52 11.96 -2.49 1.40
CA HIS A 52 11.65 -1.58 0.30
C HIS A 52 12.66 -0.44 0.22
N ARG A 53 13.05 0.15 1.36
CA ARG A 53 14.06 1.20 1.41
C ARG A 53 15.42 0.72 0.94
N ALA A 54 15.86 -0.46 1.37
CA ALA A 54 17.12 -1.05 0.91
C ALA A 54 17.11 -1.31 -0.61
N LEU A 55 16.00 -1.79 -1.17
CA LEU A 55 15.84 -2.00 -2.61
C LEU A 55 15.77 -0.68 -3.38
N GLU A 56 15.17 0.37 -2.82
CA GLU A 56 15.18 1.71 -3.39
C GLU A 56 16.60 2.26 -3.49
N LEU A 57 17.37 2.21 -2.38
CA LEU A 57 18.77 2.65 -2.31
C LEU A 57 19.68 1.84 -3.22
N LEU A 58 19.41 0.55 -3.42
CA LEU A 58 20.21 -0.31 -4.29
C LEU A 58 20.29 0.25 -5.72
N PHE A 59 19.22 0.83 -6.21
CA PHE A 59 19.19 1.41 -7.55
C PHE A 59 19.79 2.82 -7.64
N ASP A 60 20.22 3.44 -6.53
CA ASP A 60 21.06 4.63 -6.53
C ASP A 60 22.52 4.29 -6.88
N LEU A 61 22.91 3.03 -6.71
CA LEU A 61 24.25 2.58 -7.00
C LEU A 61 24.46 2.34 -8.52
N PRO A 62 25.68 2.48 -9.00
CA PRO A 62 26.04 2.02 -10.35
C PRO A 62 25.71 0.53 -10.53
N PRO A 63 25.29 0.08 -11.73
CA PRO A 63 24.89 -1.31 -11.97
C PRO A 63 25.88 -2.36 -11.46
N ALA A 64 27.18 -2.13 -11.62
CA ALA A 64 28.23 -3.05 -11.18
C ALA A 64 28.32 -3.22 -9.65
N GLU A 65 27.81 -2.27 -8.88
CA GLU A 65 27.79 -2.27 -7.42
C GLU A 65 26.51 -2.85 -6.82
N ARG A 66 25.50 -3.13 -7.63
CA ARG A 66 24.20 -3.67 -7.19
C ARG A 66 24.31 -5.16 -6.88
N THR A 67 25.07 -5.48 -5.85
CA THR A 67 25.32 -6.84 -5.37
C THR A 67 24.47 -7.18 -4.15
N HIS A 68 24.26 -8.48 -3.89
CA HIS A 68 23.57 -8.95 -2.67
C HIS A 68 24.24 -8.43 -1.39
N GLN A 69 25.58 -8.50 -1.32
CA GLN A 69 26.32 -7.99 -0.16
C GLN A 69 26.10 -6.48 0.04
N ARG A 70 26.03 -5.72 -1.05
CA ARG A 70 25.76 -4.28 -0.95
C ARG A 70 24.33 -3.99 -0.49
N ALA A 71 23.36 -4.78 -0.95
CA ALA A 71 21.96 -4.67 -0.51
C ALA A 71 21.80 -4.98 1.00
N GLU A 72 22.57 -5.95 1.54
CA GLU A 72 22.58 -6.21 3.00
C GLU A 72 23.15 -5.01 3.78
N GLY A 73 24.18 -4.35 3.27
CA GLY A 73 24.69 -3.09 3.85
C GLY A 73 23.63 -1.97 3.84
N LEU A 74 22.93 -1.81 2.71
CA LEU A 74 21.85 -0.83 2.57
C LEU A 74 20.64 -1.11 3.48
N LEU A 75 20.41 -2.38 3.84
CA LEU A 75 19.42 -2.72 4.85
C LEU A 75 19.81 -2.16 6.23
N GLY A 76 21.11 -2.21 6.57
CA GLY A 76 21.63 -1.55 7.77
C GLY A 76 21.45 -0.03 7.72
N GLU A 77 21.79 0.61 6.60
CA GLU A 77 21.57 2.04 6.40
C GLU A 77 20.08 2.42 6.56
N ALA A 78 19.14 1.60 6.04
CA ALA A 78 17.70 1.82 6.21
C ALA A 78 17.25 1.70 7.70
N VAL A 79 17.88 0.79 8.47
CA VAL A 79 17.65 0.69 9.93
C VAL A 79 18.12 1.96 10.64
N ASP A 80 19.32 2.44 10.31
CA ASP A 80 19.87 3.67 10.90
C ASP A 80 18.98 4.89 10.57
N GLU A 81 18.54 5.03 9.32
CA GLU A 81 17.57 6.07 8.92
C GLU A 81 16.25 5.99 9.71
N MET A 82 15.76 4.78 9.96
CA MET A 82 14.53 4.59 10.74
C MET A 82 14.76 4.90 12.21
N ALA A 83 15.92 4.53 12.78
CA ALA A 83 16.28 4.84 14.15
C ALA A 83 16.30 6.36 14.44
N GLU A 84 16.70 7.14 13.45
CA GLU A 84 16.71 8.61 13.56
C GLU A 84 15.31 9.23 13.45
N ARG A 85 14.45 8.69 12.55
CA ARG A 85 13.14 9.28 12.22
C ARG A 85 11.98 8.75 13.07
N SER A 86 11.97 7.46 13.34
CA SER A 86 10.87 6.75 13.99
C SER A 86 11.38 5.61 14.87
N PRO A 87 12.18 5.88 15.92
CA PRO A 87 12.82 4.82 16.72
C PRO A 87 11.80 3.86 17.37
N ALA A 88 10.61 4.33 17.69
CA ALA A 88 9.55 3.49 18.27
C ALA A 88 9.07 2.39 17.31
N GLU A 89 9.19 2.57 16.00
CA GLU A 89 8.81 1.52 15.03
C GLU A 89 9.77 0.32 15.11
N LEU A 90 11.05 0.55 15.40
CA LEU A 90 12.03 -0.52 15.53
C LEU A 90 11.75 -1.45 16.72
N ASP A 91 11.04 -0.97 17.74
CA ASP A 91 10.67 -1.80 18.89
C ASP A 91 9.78 -2.99 18.47
N ALA A 92 9.01 -2.87 17.42
CA ALA A 92 8.23 -3.97 16.83
C ALA A 92 9.11 -5.13 16.30
N LEU A 93 10.38 -4.87 15.99
CA LEU A 93 11.33 -5.88 15.53
C LEU A 93 12.06 -6.60 16.68
N ARG A 94 11.85 -6.19 17.94
CA ARG A 94 12.49 -6.83 19.09
C ARG A 94 11.81 -8.17 19.37
N PRO A 95 12.56 -9.28 19.43
CA PRO A 95 11.97 -10.59 19.71
C PRO A 95 11.52 -10.74 21.18
N GLY A 96 11.86 -9.77 22.05
CA GLY A 96 11.44 -9.71 23.44
C GLY A 96 12.07 -8.54 24.20
N PRO A 97 11.63 -8.26 25.44
CA PRO A 97 12.14 -7.16 26.25
C PRO A 97 13.66 -7.28 26.48
N GLY A 98 14.37 -6.16 26.23
CA GLY A 98 15.82 -6.09 26.41
C GLY A 98 16.68 -6.75 25.31
N LEU A 99 16.06 -7.30 24.25
CA LEU A 99 16.76 -7.82 23.09
C LEU A 99 16.86 -6.76 21.99
N GLU A 100 17.91 -6.85 21.16
CA GLU A 100 18.07 -5.96 20.04
C GLU A 100 17.06 -6.25 18.92
N PRO A 101 16.62 -5.23 18.16
CA PRO A 101 15.77 -5.43 17.00
C PRO A 101 16.43 -6.34 15.97
N SER A 102 15.67 -7.26 15.36
CA SER A 102 16.14 -8.13 14.29
C SER A 102 15.24 -7.99 13.07
N VAL A 103 15.80 -7.44 11.99
CA VAL A 103 15.04 -7.22 10.74
C VAL A 103 14.73 -8.54 10.06
N ASN A 104 15.64 -9.50 10.11
CA ASN A 104 15.54 -10.77 9.36
C ASN A 104 15.25 -10.53 7.85
N GLY A 105 15.87 -9.49 7.28
CA GLY A 105 15.63 -9.06 5.90
C GLY A 105 16.54 -9.71 4.86
N GLU A 106 17.65 -10.31 5.29
CA GLU A 106 18.68 -10.88 4.40
C GLU A 106 18.12 -12.00 3.52
N ALA A 107 17.22 -12.82 4.08
CA ALA A 107 16.57 -13.89 3.32
C ALA A 107 15.64 -13.32 2.22
N LEU A 108 14.99 -12.19 2.50
CA LEU A 108 14.13 -11.49 1.52
C LEU A 108 14.96 -10.86 0.40
N LEU A 109 16.11 -10.25 0.75
CA LEU A 109 17.05 -9.72 -0.25
C LEU A 109 17.64 -10.85 -1.09
N ARG A 110 18.00 -11.98 -0.49
CA ARG A 110 18.46 -13.17 -1.24
C ARG A 110 17.40 -13.67 -2.21
N ALA A 111 16.13 -13.71 -1.80
CA ALA A 111 15.02 -14.07 -2.68
C ALA A 111 14.86 -13.07 -3.83
N TYR A 112 15.05 -11.77 -3.57
CA TYR A 112 15.04 -10.75 -4.63
C TYR A 112 16.12 -11.03 -5.70
N PHE A 113 17.37 -11.27 -5.31
CA PHE A 113 18.46 -11.56 -6.22
C PHE A 113 18.32 -12.91 -6.96
N ALA A 114 17.53 -13.84 -6.42
CA ALA A 114 17.17 -15.07 -7.13
C ALA A 114 16.09 -14.84 -8.19
N LEU A 115 15.26 -13.81 -8.04
CA LEU A 115 14.15 -13.48 -8.96
C LEU A 115 14.59 -12.59 -10.13
N GLU A 116 15.55 -11.68 -9.92
CA GLU A 116 16.07 -10.81 -10.96
C GLU A 116 17.51 -10.34 -10.65
N ASP A 117 18.20 -9.90 -11.70
CA ASP A 117 19.55 -9.34 -11.63
C ASP A 117 19.46 -7.80 -11.73
N PRO A 118 19.63 -7.05 -10.61
CA PRO A 118 19.50 -5.59 -10.61
C PRO A 118 20.62 -4.89 -11.38
N SER A 119 21.75 -5.57 -11.64
CA SER A 119 22.84 -4.99 -12.43
C SER A 119 22.48 -4.80 -13.91
N ARG A 120 21.41 -5.47 -14.38
CA ARG A 120 20.91 -5.41 -15.76
C ARG A 120 19.70 -4.52 -15.93
N LEU A 121 19.29 -3.82 -14.89
CA LEU A 121 18.09 -3.00 -14.85
C LEU A 121 18.46 -1.55 -14.63
N GLU A 122 17.71 -0.65 -15.26
CA GLU A 122 17.76 0.77 -14.97
C GLU A 122 16.32 1.27 -14.81
N PRO A 123 15.81 1.37 -13.57
CA PRO A 123 14.46 1.81 -13.31
C PRO A 123 14.22 3.22 -13.86
N HIS A 124 13.08 3.40 -14.52
CA HIS A 124 12.62 4.71 -14.95
C HIS A 124 12.24 5.59 -13.76
N ALA A 125 11.64 4.99 -12.73
CA ALA A 125 11.29 5.66 -11.47
C ALA A 125 11.20 4.65 -10.32
N ARG A 126 11.34 5.15 -9.09
CA ARG A 126 11.23 4.39 -7.84
C ARG A 126 10.41 5.20 -6.85
N GLU A 127 9.64 4.50 -5.99
CA GLU A 127 8.76 5.14 -4.98
C GLU A 127 7.96 6.32 -5.56
N GLN A 128 7.50 6.13 -6.78
CA GLN A 128 6.84 7.19 -7.53
C GLN A 128 5.42 7.40 -7.04
N TYR A 129 5.15 8.62 -6.53
CA TYR A 129 3.77 9.05 -6.31
C TYR A 129 3.07 9.26 -7.66
N VAL A 130 1.89 8.65 -7.80
CA VAL A 130 1.02 8.83 -8.96
C VAL A 130 -0.39 9.14 -8.50
N SER A 131 -1.06 10.05 -9.20
CA SER A 131 -2.47 10.33 -8.98
C SER A 131 -3.19 10.66 -10.29
N ALA A 132 -4.47 10.39 -10.34
CA ALA A 132 -5.31 10.74 -11.49
C ALA A 132 -6.74 11.06 -11.01
N LYS A 133 -7.33 12.10 -11.58
CA LYS A 133 -8.75 12.41 -11.37
C LYS A 133 -9.60 11.43 -12.16
N LEU A 134 -10.57 10.81 -11.50
CA LEU A 134 -11.63 10.06 -12.15
C LEU A 134 -12.92 10.91 -12.29
N LEU A 135 -13.12 11.86 -11.36
CA LEU A 135 -14.18 12.86 -11.39
C LEU A 135 -13.59 14.19 -10.92
N ASP A 136 -14.30 15.29 -11.11
CA ASP A 136 -13.82 16.63 -10.70
C ASP A 136 -13.50 16.72 -9.21
N ASP A 137 -14.25 15.99 -8.37
CA ASP A 137 -14.13 15.95 -6.91
C ASP A 137 -13.52 14.65 -6.38
N PHE A 138 -12.98 13.78 -7.25
CA PHE A 138 -12.45 12.47 -6.82
C PHE A 138 -11.22 12.04 -7.60
N GLU A 139 -10.17 11.71 -6.87
CA GLU A 139 -8.91 11.17 -7.43
C GLU A 139 -8.59 9.77 -6.91
N ILE A 140 -7.86 9.02 -7.71
CA ILE A 140 -7.17 7.80 -7.32
C ILE A 140 -5.68 8.07 -7.24
N ARG A 141 -4.99 7.45 -6.25
CA ARG A 141 -3.58 7.72 -6.02
C ARG A 141 -2.86 6.57 -5.35
N GLY A 142 -1.55 6.57 -5.45
CA GLY A 142 -0.69 5.60 -4.76
C GLY A 142 0.77 5.86 -4.97
N PHE A 143 1.59 5.02 -4.36
CA PHE A 143 3.03 4.96 -4.59
C PHE A 143 3.33 3.66 -5.34
N ILE A 144 4.16 3.75 -6.36
CA ILE A 144 4.64 2.61 -7.13
C ILE A 144 6.09 2.38 -6.73
N ASP A 145 6.40 1.19 -6.24
CA ASP A 145 7.74 0.87 -5.74
C ASP A 145 8.80 1.03 -6.83
N ARG A 146 8.51 0.50 -8.05
CA ARG A 146 9.41 0.65 -9.19
C ARG A 146 8.66 0.67 -10.52
N VAL A 147 9.08 1.55 -11.40
CA VAL A 147 8.65 1.59 -12.81
C VAL A 147 9.86 1.32 -13.68
N ASP A 148 9.80 0.31 -14.51
CA ASP A 148 10.79 0.04 -15.56
C ASP A 148 10.24 0.45 -16.91
N ARG A 149 11.12 0.95 -17.79
CA ARG A 149 10.79 1.29 -19.16
C ARG A 149 11.83 0.70 -20.11
N THR A 150 11.38 -0.05 -21.08
CA THR A 150 12.25 -0.58 -22.13
C THR A 150 12.65 0.52 -23.12
N PRO A 151 13.73 0.35 -23.93
CA PRO A 151 14.12 1.33 -24.95
C PRO A 151 13.05 1.62 -25.99
N ASP A 152 12.17 0.64 -26.28
CA ASP A 152 11.02 0.79 -27.17
C ASP A 152 9.76 1.34 -26.47
N GLY A 153 9.91 1.77 -25.20
CA GLY A 153 8.90 2.53 -24.46
C GLY A 153 7.94 1.69 -23.62
N LEU A 154 8.01 0.36 -23.65
CA LEU A 154 7.09 -0.49 -22.86
C LEU A 154 7.32 -0.32 -21.36
N VAL A 155 6.23 -0.17 -20.62
CA VAL A 155 6.24 0.05 -19.16
C VAL A 155 5.94 -1.24 -18.40
N ARG A 156 6.76 -1.52 -17.37
CA ARG A 156 6.51 -2.51 -16.34
C ARG A 156 6.39 -1.81 -14.99
N ILE A 157 5.29 -2.08 -14.27
CA ILE A 157 5.11 -1.67 -12.88
C ILE A 157 5.46 -2.84 -11.99
N VAL A 158 6.35 -2.62 -11.03
CA VAL A 158 6.81 -3.62 -10.06
C VAL A 158 6.43 -3.19 -8.66
N ASP A 159 5.93 -4.15 -7.86
CA ASP A 159 5.59 -3.96 -6.46
C ASP A 159 6.20 -5.13 -5.66
N TYR A 160 6.94 -4.81 -4.61
CA TYR A 160 7.59 -5.77 -3.74
C TYR A 160 6.68 -6.18 -2.59
N LYS A 161 6.62 -7.47 -2.31
CA LYS A 161 5.88 -8.03 -1.18
C LYS A 161 6.82 -8.86 -0.31
N THR A 162 7.04 -8.44 0.92
CA THR A 162 7.89 -9.16 1.87
C THR A 162 7.21 -10.39 2.46
N GLY A 163 5.89 -10.51 2.31
CA GLY A 163 5.11 -11.71 2.64
C GLY A 163 5.24 -12.82 1.59
N ARG A 164 4.51 -13.90 1.85
CA ARG A 164 4.36 -15.03 0.89
C ARG A 164 3.24 -14.74 -0.10
N SER A 165 3.33 -15.37 -1.26
CA SER A 165 2.28 -15.31 -2.28
C SER A 165 0.94 -15.84 -1.72
N PRO A 166 -0.19 -15.17 -2.03
CA PRO A 166 -1.50 -15.64 -1.60
C PRO A 166 -1.86 -16.93 -2.32
N SER A 167 -2.64 -17.80 -1.67
CA SER A 167 -3.28 -18.90 -2.39
C SER A 167 -4.26 -18.36 -3.44
N GLU A 168 -4.61 -19.18 -4.44
CA GLU A 168 -5.54 -18.81 -5.52
C GLU A 168 -6.84 -18.17 -4.99
N ALA A 169 -7.39 -18.68 -3.88
CA ALA A 169 -8.59 -18.14 -3.25
C ALA A 169 -8.45 -16.68 -2.78
N PHE A 170 -7.24 -16.22 -2.50
CA PHE A 170 -6.95 -14.87 -2.01
C PHE A 170 -6.21 -13.98 -3.03
N ALA A 171 -5.89 -14.52 -4.20
CA ALA A 171 -5.21 -13.77 -5.27
C ALA A 171 -6.01 -12.54 -5.76
N GLY A 172 -7.35 -12.56 -5.61
CA GLY A 172 -8.21 -11.48 -6.06
C GLY A 172 -7.91 -10.10 -5.46
N LYS A 173 -7.40 -10.06 -4.21
CA LYS A 173 -6.99 -8.81 -3.54
C LYS A 173 -5.72 -8.22 -4.15
N ALA A 174 -4.72 -9.07 -4.37
CA ALA A 174 -3.46 -8.71 -5.01
C ALA A 174 -3.71 -8.24 -6.46
N MET A 175 -4.54 -8.98 -7.20
CA MET A 175 -4.93 -8.62 -8.56
C MET A 175 -5.68 -7.28 -8.62
N PHE A 176 -6.55 -6.97 -7.65
CA PHE A 176 -7.23 -5.68 -7.59
C PHE A 176 -6.23 -4.55 -7.34
N GLN A 177 -5.26 -4.72 -6.43
CA GLN A 177 -4.21 -3.73 -6.18
C GLN A 177 -3.38 -3.46 -7.44
N MET A 178 -2.96 -4.52 -8.15
CA MET A 178 -2.21 -4.38 -9.39
C MET A 178 -2.99 -3.59 -10.46
N ARG A 179 -4.26 -3.97 -10.68
CA ARG A 179 -5.13 -3.26 -11.64
C ARG A 179 -5.38 -1.81 -11.23
N PHE A 180 -5.45 -1.55 -9.93
CA PHE A 180 -5.58 -0.19 -9.42
C PHE A 180 -4.36 0.66 -9.81
N TYR A 181 -3.13 0.16 -9.59
CA TYR A 181 -1.92 0.87 -10.00
C TYR A 181 -1.82 1.06 -11.50
N ALA A 182 -2.19 0.04 -12.29
CA ALA A 182 -2.23 0.17 -13.75
C ALA A 182 -3.24 1.24 -14.20
N LEU A 183 -4.40 1.31 -13.54
CA LEU A 183 -5.40 2.33 -13.83
C LEU A 183 -4.90 3.74 -13.50
N VAL A 184 -4.30 3.93 -12.29
CA VAL A 184 -3.72 5.23 -11.91
C VAL A 184 -2.66 5.65 -12.92
N TRP A 185 -1.75 4.73 -13.28
CA TRP A 185 -0.72 4.98 -14.28
C TRP A 185 -1.34 5.39 -15.62
N TRP A 186 -2.27 4.59 -16.13
CA TRP A 186 -2.93 4.88 -17.41
C TRP A 186 -3.63 6.23 -17.43
N ARG A 187 -4.39 6.57 -16.38
CA ARG A 187 -5.07 7.86 -16.29
C ARG A 187 -4.11 9.03 -16.09
N HIS A 188 -2.95 8.79 -15.48
CA HIS A 188 -1.90 9.79 -15.25
C HIS A 188 -1.08 10.07 -16.52
N THR A 189 -0.72 9.01 -17.26
CA THR A 189 0.23 9.08 -18.39
C THR A 189 -0.43 8.92 -19.76
N SER A 190 -1.69 8.48 -19.83
CA SER A 190 -2.39 8.02 -21.04
C SER A 190 -1.79 6.76 -21.68
N GLU A 191 -0.92 6.03 -20.97
CA GLU A 191 -0.25 4.82 -21.43
C GLU A 191 -0.65 3.62 -20.56
N ILE A 192 -1.16 2.55 -21.17
CA ILE A 192 -1.43 1.31 -20.46
C ILE A 192 -0.09 0.57 -20.25
N PRO A 193 0.30 0.26 -19.00
CA PRO A 193 1.53 -0.48 -18.76
C PRO A 193 1.45 -1.87 -19.39
N ARG A 194 2.55 -2.31 -20.02
CA ARG A 194 2.62 -3.62 -20.66
C ARG A 194 2.55 -4.77 -19.67
N MET A 195 3.08 -4.56 -18.45
CA MET A 195 3.14 -5.59 -17.41
C MET A 195 3.03 -5.00 -16.01
N LEU A 196 2.33 -5.72 -15.16
CA LEU A 196 2.35 -5.54 -13.71
C LEU A 196 3.01 -6.77 -13.08
N GLN A 197 3.94 -6.58 -12.16
CA GLN A 197 4.67 -7.65 -11.52
C GLN A 197 4.68 -7.48 -10.01
N LEU A 198 4.12 -8.45 -9.28
CA LEU A 198 4.32 -8.59 -7.83
C LEU A 198 5.46 -9.57 -7.59
N MET A 199 6.42 -9.16 -6.75
CA MET A 199 7.56 -9.98 -6.34
C MET A 199 7.38 -10.38 -4.88
N TYR A 200 6.96 -11.61 -4.64
CA TYR A 200 6.78 -12.15 -3.28
C TYR A 200 8.11 -12.68 -2.76
N LEU A 201 8.80 -11.86 -1.98
CA LEU A 201 10.15 -12.17 -1.46
C LEU A 201 10.10 -13.24 -0.36
N GLY A 202 8.96 -13.38 0.34
CA GLY A 202 8.80 -14.37 1.41
C GLY A 202 8.78 -15.83 0.95
N ASP A 203 8.58 -16.10 -0.33
CA ASP A 203 8.62 -17.46 -0.93
C ASP A 203 9.22 -17.49 -2.34
N GLY A 204 9.78 -16.35 -2.81
CA GLY A 204 10.43 -16.27 -4.11
C GLY A 204 9.48 -16.48 -5.29
N GLN A 205 8.23 -16.05 -5.17
CA GLN A 205 7.24 -16.20 -6.23
C GLN A 205 6.99 -14.89 -6.99
N LEU A 206 6.68 -15.02 -8.27
CA LEU A 206 6.28 -13.90 -9.14
C LEU A 206 4.82 -14.06 -9.55
N MET A 207 4.06 -12.99 -9.40
CA MET A 207 2.74 -12.87 -10.01
C MET A 207 2.78 -11.77 -11.06
N ARG A 208 2.37 -12.09 -12.29
CA ARG A 208 2.37 -11.16 -13.41
C ARG A 208 0.97 -11.01 -13.98
N LEU A 209 0.68 -9.81 -14.44
CA LEU A 209 -0.56 -9.48 -15.15
C LEU A 209 -0.22 -8.55 -16.31
N GLU A 210 -0.79 -8.84 -17.47
CA GLU A 210 -0.82 -7.93 -18.61
C GLU A 210 -2.19 -7.24 -18.61
N PRO A 211 -2.26 -5.95 -18.24
CA PRO A 211 -3.52 -5.24 -18.21
C PRO A 211 -3.95 -4.88 -19.64
N ASP A 212 -5.25 -4.88 -19.86
CA ASP A 212 -5.88 -4.38 -21.07
C ASP A 212 -6.89 -3.27 -20.72
N GLU A 213 -7.30 -2.51 -21.74
CA GLU A 213 -8.21 -1.38 -21.58
C GLU A 213 -9.55 -1.81 -20.97
N GLU A 214 -10.12 -2.92 -21.42
CA GLU A 214 -11.41 -3.42 -20.95
C GLU A 214 -11.37 -3.71 -19.43
N THR A 215 -10.34 -4.43 -18.98
CA THR A 215 -10.11 -4.75 -17.58
C THR A 215 -9.87 -3.49 -16.75
N LEU A 216 -9.18 -2.49 -17.28
CA LEU A 216 -8.94 -1.22 -16.56
C LEU A 216 -10.22 -0.37 -16.47
N ILE A 217 -11.04 -0.32 -17.50
CA ILE A 217 -12.38 0.32 -17.45
C ILE A 217 -13.28 -0.38 -16.43
N ALA A 218 -13.27 -1.71 -16.38
CA ALA A 218 -14.01 -2.46 -15.36
C ALA A 218 -13.50 -2.16 -13.94
N THR A 219 -12.19 -1.99 -13.77
CA THR A 219 -11.58 -1.60 -12.50
C THR A 219 -12.00 -0.19 -12.08
N GLU A 220 -12.02 0.75 -13.01
CA GLU A 220 -12.50 2.12 -12.78
C GLU A 220 -13.95 2.14 -12.30
N ARG A 221 -14.84 1.42 -12.99
CA ARG A 221 -16.25 1.28 -12.57
C ARG A 221 -16.38 0.72 -11.17
N ARG A 222 -15.58 -0.27 -10.81
CA ARG A 222 -15.54 -0.86 -9.47
C ARG A 222 -15.08 0.16 -8.42
N ILE A 223 -14.07 0.96 -8.72
CA ILE A 223 -13.57 2.02 -7.82
C ILE A 223 -14.61 3.11 -7.61
N LEU A 224 -15.31 3.54 -8.67
CA LEU A 224 -16.39 4.50 -8.57
C LEU A 224 -17.56 3.96 -7.74
N ALA A 225 -17.94 2.71 -7.95
CA ALA A 225 -18.97 2.05 -7.13
C ALA A 225 -18.56 1.96 -5.64
N LEU A 226 -17.27 1.72 -5.37
CA LEU A 226 -16.72 1.71 -4.02
C LEU A 226 -16.76 3.11 -3.39
N ARG A 227 -16.37 4.17 -4.13
CA ARG A 227 -16.52 5.56 -3.69
C ARG A 227 -17.96 5.85 -3.30
N ASP A 228 -18.91 5.44 -4.13
CA ASP A 228 -20.34 5.67 -3.86
C ASP A 228 -20.82 4.91 -2.62
N ALA A 229 -20.32 3.70 -2.38
CA ALA A 229 -20.62 2.94 -1.16
C ALA A 229 -20.05 3.63 0.09
N ILE A 230 -18.81 4.12 0.02
CA ILE A 230 -18.17 4.89 1.11
C ILE A 230 -18.96 6.18 1.36
N SER A 231 -19.38 6.89 0.30
CA SER A 231 -20.18 8.12 0.42
C SER A 231 -21.51 7.86 1.12
N ARG A 232 -22.22 6.80 0.75
CA ARG A 232 -23.48 6.43 1.42
C ARG A 232 -23.26 6.07 2.90
N ALA A 233 -22.21 5.32 3.22
CA ALA A 233 -21.86 5.01 4.61
C ALA A 233 -21.55 6.27 5.41
N ALA A 234 -20.86 7.22 4.78
CA ALA A 234 -20.52 8.51 5.36
C ALA A 234 -21.76 9.39 5.60
N ASP A 235 -22.67 9.44 4.64
CA ASP A 235 -23.91 10.24 4.72
C ASP A 235 -24.87 9.67 5.78
N ALA A 236 -24.92 8.34 5.93
CA ALA A 236 -25.69 7.65 6.97
C ALA A 236 -25.01 7.68 8.35
N GLY A 237 -23.70 7.96 8.41
CA GLY A 237 -22.90 7.82 9.64
C GLY A 237 -22.70 6.36 10.05
N GLU A 238 -22.90 5.41 9.13
CA GLU A 238 -22.93 3.97 9.43
C GLU A 238 -21.75 3.25 8.76
N PHE A 239 -20.87 2.70 9.57
CA PHE A 239 -19.72 1.90 9.14
C PHE A 239 -19.76 0.53 9.86
N PRO A 240 -20.53 -0.43 9.35
CA PRO A 240 -20.71 -1.72 10.03
C PRO A 240 -19.42 -2.53 10.09
N ALA A 241 -19.25 -3.27 11.19
CA ALA A 241 -18.17 -4.23 11.33
C ALA A 241 -18.47 -5.48 10.48
N THR A 242 -17.44 -5.99 9.81
CA THR A 242 -17.51 -7.25 9.05
C THR A 242 -16.56 -8.27 9.69
N ALA A 243 -17.11 -9.22 10.45
CA ALA A 243 -16.31 -10.25 11.09
C ALA A 243 -15.71 -11.21 10.05
N SER A 244 -14.42 -11.48 10.19
CA SER A 244 -13.68 -12.41 9.32
C SER A 244 -12.48 -12.99 10.08
N ARG A 245 -11.75 -13.93 9.45
CA ARG A 245 -10.49 -14.43 10.01
C ARG A 245 -9.42 -13.35 10.20
N LEU A 246 -9.53 -12.22 9.49
CA LEU A 246 -8.59 -11.11 9.62
C LEU A 246 -8.77 -10.33 10.94
N CYS A 247 -9.86 -10.55 11.68
CA CYS A 247 -10.09 -9.91 12.97
C CYS A 247 -9.07 -10.32 14.04
N ASP A 248 -8.41 -11.48 13.90
CA ASP A 248 -7.37 -11.91 14.84
C ASP A 248 -6.10 -11.04 14.77
N TRP A 249 -5.92 -10.33 13.66
CA TRP A 249 -4.80 -9.40 13.43
C TRP A 249 -5.25 -7.93 13.34
N CYS A 250 -6.48 -7.63 13.75
CA CYS A 250 -7.02 -6.27 13.70
C CYS A 250 -6.59 -5.47 14.93
N SER A 251 -5.82 -4.41 14.74
CA SER A 251 -5.35 -3.52 15.81
C SER A 251 -6.50 -2.84 16.57
N HIS A 252 -7.69 -2.78 15.97
CA HIS A 252 -8.86 -2.11 16.56
C HIS A 252 -9.92 -3.12 17.06
N ARG A 253 -9.54 -4.37 17.31
CA ARG A 253 -10.47 -5.42 17.75
C ARG A 253 -11.21 -5.05 19.04
N ASP A 254 -10.52 -4.43 19.99
CA ASP A 254 -11.07 -4.04 21.29
C ASP A 254 -12.12 -2.91 21.19
N LEU A 255 -12.12 -2.16 20.11
CA LEU A 255 -13.12 -1.13 19.79
C LEU A 255 -14.28 -1.66 18.95
N CYS A 256 -14.21 -2.94 18.50
CA CYS A 256 -15.14 -3.46 17.53
C CYS A 256 -16.41 -4.04 18.17
N PRO A 257 -17.62 -3.59 17.77
CA PRO A 257 -18.88 -4.10 18.29
C PRO A 257 -19.08 -5.61 18.06
N ALA A 258 -18.51 -6.18 17.01
CA ALA A 258 -18.56 -7.62 16.76
C ALA A 258 -17.80 -8.44 17.82
N TRP A 259 -16.96 -7.78 18.64
CA TRP A 259 -16.17 -8.38 19.71
C TRP A 259 -16.50 -7.75 21.08
N GLY A 260 -17.65 -7.05 21.20
CA GLY A 260 -18.11 -6.43 22.43
C GLY A 260 -17.51 -5.08 22.75
N GLY A 261 -16.69 -4.52 21.85
CA GLY A 261 -16.12 -3.18 21.99
C GLY A 261 -17.08 -2.06 21.57
N THR A 262 -16.67 -0.83 21.82
CA THR A 262 -17.41 0.37 21.41
C THR A 262 -16.46 1.31 20.67
N PRO A 263 -16.70 1.59 19.38
CA PRO A 263 -15.88 2.55 18.64
C PRO A 263 -16.12 3.98 19.19
N PRO A 264 -15.17 4.90 19.01
CA PRO A 264 -15.37 6.30 19.39
C PRO A 264 -16.57 6.90 18.64
N PRO A 265 -17.18 7.97 19.15
CA PRO A 265 -18.18 8.71 18.40
C PRO A 265 -17.64 9.12 17.03
N LEU A 266 -18.49 9.02 15.99
CA LEU A 266 -18.08 9.47 14.66
C LEU A 266 -17.76 10.97 14.73
N PRO A 267 -16.57 11.41 14.30
CA PRO A 267 -16.23 12.83 14.34
C PRO A 267 -17.12 13.65 13.41
N ALA A 268 -17.26 14.94 13.68
CA ALA A 268 -18.00 15.86 12.82
C ALA A 268 -17.38 15.88 11.41
N ARG A 269 -18.24 15.93 10.36
CA ARG A 269 -17.80 15.77 8.97
C ARG A 269 -16.82 16.84 8.51
N GLU A 270 -16.88 18.02 9.08
CA GLU A 270 -16.04 19.18 8.79
C GLU A 270 -14.55 18.92 9.10
N ILE A 271 -14.27 18.00 10.03
CA ILE A 271 -12.91 17.64 10.43
C ILE A 271 -12.40 16.37 9.74
N TRP A 272 -13.22 15.76 8.86
CA TRP A 272 -12.77 14.58 8.14
C TRP A 272 -11.67 14.96 7.15
N PRO A 273 -10.67 14.09 6.95
CA PRO A 273 -9.59 14.40 6.04
C PRO A 273 -10.10 14.50 4.61
N THR A 274 -10.02 15.69 4.03
CA THR A 274 -10.33 15.92 2.61
C THR A 274 -9.29 15.29 1.71
N SER A 275 -8.01 15.29 2.15
CA SER A 275 -6.94 14.52 1.54
C SER A 275 -6.15 13.82 2.63
N VAL A 276 -5.74 12.58 2.41
CA VAL A 276 -4.73 11.95 3.27
C VAL A 276 -3.39 12.48 2.82
N GLY A 277 -2.63 13.03 3.77
CA GLY A 277 -1.27 13.44 3.52
C GLY A 277 -0.47 12.35 2.82
N SER A 278 0.57 12.73 2.13
CA SER A 278 1.51 11.89 1.39
C SER A 278 2.35 10.94 2.29
N SER A 279 1.89 10.64 3.51
CA SER A 279 2.55 9.63 4.32
C SER A 279 2.40 8.27 3.63
N ARG A 280 3.52 7.68 3.30
CA ARG A 280 3.67 6.32 2.81
C ARG A 280 2.82 5.39 3.70
N PRO A 281 1.90 4.59 3.16
CA PRO A 281 1.32 3.54 3.96
C PRO A 281 2.47 2.62 4.40
N VAL A 282 2.54 2.35 5.68
CA VAL A 282 3.37 1.26 6.19
C VAL A 282 2.91 0.00 5.47
N ALA A 283 3.79 -0.63 4.71
CA ALA A 283 3.49 -1.77 3.82
C ALA A 283 3.13 -3.02 4.63
#